data_5de2d37e21f00a6f602676cab676bae6
#
_entry.id   5de2d37e21f00a6f602676cab676bae6
#
_cell.length_a   1.000
_cell.length_b   1.000
_cell.length_c   1.000
_cell.angle_alpha   90.00
_cell.angle_beta   90.00
_cell.angle_gamma   90.00
#
_symmetry.space_group_name_H-M   'P 1'
#
loop_
_entity.id
_entity.type
_entity.pdbx_description
1 polymer ?
#
loop_
_entity_poly.entity_id
_entity_poly.type
_entity_poly.pdbx_seq_one_letter_code
_entity_poly.pdbx_strand_id
1 'polypeptide(L)'
;MPHAIRGGLAAWQVRLARDFIDDRLAEDVSLAELARLTRLSPTHFCSAFKRSVGLPPHQYQLHRRIERAKALLADPDRSVSAIALDCGFSLPSSFATAFRKTTGMTPSAFRRALQ
;
A
#
# COMPACT_ATOMS: atom_id res chain seq x y z
N MET A 1 14.90 12.14 20.43
CA MET A 1 13.47 11.80 20.53
C MET A 1 12.71 12.25 19.29
N PRO A 2 12.08 11.32 18.60
CA PRO A 2 11.32 11.73 17.44
C PRO A 2 10.12 12.57 17.87
N HIS A 3 9.95 13.70 17.24
CA HIS A 3 8.78 14.53 17.47
C HIS A 3 7.66 14.10 16.54
N ALA A 4 6.45 14.02 17.07
CA ALA A 4 5.28 13.85 16.23
C ALA A 4 5.15 15.07 15.31
N ILE A 5 4.83 14.84 14.04
CA ILE A 5 4.52 15.93 13.11
C ILE A 5 3.24 16.61 13.59
N ARG A 6 3.25 17.92 13.65
CA ARG A 6 2.10 18.69 14.10
C ARG A 6 0.86 18.35 13.25
N GLY A 7 -0.22 17.95 13.93
CA GLY A 7 -1.43 17.48 13.28
C GLY A 7 -1.33 16.06 12.74
N GLY A 8 -0.18 15.38 12.95
CA GLY A 8 0.05 14.02 12.53
C GLY A 8 -0.22 13.00 13.64
N LEU A 9 0.18 11.76 13.37
CA LEU A 9 0.03 10.65 14.30
C LEU A 9 1.23 10.55 15.25
N ALA A 10 0.99 10.02 16.44
CA ALA A 10 2.07 9.60 17.31
C ALA A 10 2.81 8.40 16.69
N ALA A 11 4.06 8.16 17.11
CA ALA A 11 4.87 7.08 16.56
C ALA A 11 4.19 5.71 16.67
N TRP A 12 3.53 5.41 17.80
CA TRP A 12 2.83 4.14 17.97
C TRP A 12 1.63 3.98 17.03
N GLN A 13 0.95 5.10 16.73
CA GLN A 13 -0.17 5.09 15.80
C GLN A 13 0.28 4.83 14.37
N VAL A 14 1.40 5.45 13.96
CA VAL A 14 1.98 5.22 12.64
C VAL A 14 2.36 3.75 12.48
N ARG A 15 3.07 3.21 13.47
CA ARG A 15 3.51 1.81 13.43
C ARG A 15 2.33 0.85 13.36
N LEU A 16 1.35 1.06 14.22
CA LEU A 16 0.16 0.21 14.27
C LEU A 16 -0.60 0.23 12.95
N ALA A 17 -0.81 1.42 12.38
CA ALA A 17 -1.53 1.56 11.12
C ALA A 17 -0.76 0.92 9.96
N ARG A 18 0.55 1.17 9.85
CA ARG A 18 1.38 0.56 8.80
C ARG A 18 1.40 -0.95 8.89
N ASP A 19 1.61 -1.49 10.08
CA ASP A 19 1.68 -2.94 10.29
C ASP A 19 0.34 -3.59 9.94
N PHE A 20 -0.76 -2.96 10.32
CA PHE A 20 -2.10 -3.46 10.00
C PHE A 20 -2.32 -3.52 8.49
N ILE A 21 -1.94 -2.46 7.77
CA ILE A 21 -2.08 -2.42 6.31
C ILE A 21 -1.13 -3.44 5.65
N ASP A 22 0.13 -3.48 6.07
CA ASP A 22 1.14 -4.35 5.46
C ASP A 22 0.80 -5.84 5.67
N ASP A 23 0.21 -6.19 6.81
CA ASP A 23 -0.22 -7.57 7.09
C ASP A 23 -1.46 -7.98 6.27
N ARG A 24 -2.17 -7.01 5.70
CA ARG A 24 -3.43 -7.22 4.97
C ARG A 24 -3.44 -6.57 3.60
N LEU A 25 -2.31 -6.63 2.90
CA LEU A 25 -2.18 -5.93 1.60
C LEU A 25 -3.18 -6.39 0.55
N ALA A 26 -3.53 -7.68 0.56
CA ALA A 26 -4.48 -8.24 -0.41
C ALA A 26 -5.95 -8.00 -0.03
N GLU A 27 -6.20 -7.42 1.14
CA GLU A 27 -7.56 -7.19 1.64
C GLU A 27 -7.95 -5.73 1.49
N ASP A 28 -9.25 -5.46 1.52
CA ASP A 28 -9.76 -4.11 1.61
C ASP A 28 -9.70 -3.66 3.06
N VAL A 29 -8.75 -2.79 3.36
CA VAL A 29 -8.56 -2.28 4.73
C VAL A 29 -9.51 -1.11 4.95
N SER A 30 -10.35 -1.23 5.98
CA SER A 30 -11.35 -0.23 6.32
C SER A 30 -10.70 0.95 7.06
N LEU A 31 -11.04 2.17 6.60
CA LEU A 31 -10.63 3.39 7.28
C LEU A 31 -11.18 3.44 8.71
N ALA A 32 -12.41 2.94 8.91
CA ALA A 32 -13.02 2.88 10.23
C ALA A 32 -12.24 1.98 11.18
N GLU A 33 -11.72 0.84 10.70
CA GLU A 33 -10.88 -0.05 11.51
C GLU A 33 -9.58 0.62 11.92
N LEU A 34 -8.90 1.27 10.98
CA LEU A 34 -7.66 1.98 11.25
C LEU A 34 -7.87 3.11 12.28
N ALA A 35 -8.96 3.84 12.12
CA ALA A 35 -9.32 4.91 13.05
C ALA A 35 -9.56 4.36 14.45
N ARG A 36 -10.31 3.26 14.55
CA ARG A 36 -10.60 2.63 15.84
C ARG A 36 -9.31 2.13 16.51
N LEU A 37 -8.42 1.49 15.77
CA LEU A 37 -7.15 0.99 16.30
C LEU A 37 -6.26 2.12 16.83
N THR A 38 -6.31 3.28 16.20
CA THR A 38 -5.50 4.44 16.57
C THR A 38 -6.24 5.39 17.52
N ARG A 39 -7.49 5.06 17.90
CA ARG A 39 -8.32 5.83 18.81
C ARG A 39 -8.65 7.24 18.29
N LEU A 40 -8.88 7.33 16.97
CA LEU A 40 -9.23 8.58 16.30
C LEU A 40 -10.53 8.41 15.52
N SER A 41 -11.16 9.53 15.15
CA SER A 41 -12.24 9.48 14.17
C SER A 41 -11.68 9.16 12.79
N PRO A 42 -12.47 8.59 11.88
CA PRO A 42 -12.00 8.30 10.52
C PRO A 42 -11.45 9.53 9.80
N THR A 43 -12.12 10.66 9.90
CA THR A 43 -11.67 11.90 9.26
C THR A 43 -10.34 12.39 9.84
N HIS A 44 -10.23 12.39 11.15
CA HIS A 44 -9.00 12.80 11.84
C HIS A 44 -7.85 11.84 11.51
N PHE A 45 -8.12 10.53 11.54
CA PHE A 45 -7.09 9.54 11.21
C PHE A 45 -6.55 9.75 9.79
N CYS A 46 -7.44 9.89 8.81
CA CYS A 46 -7.05 10.07 7.40
C CYS A 46 -6.13 11.27 7.22
N SER A 47 -6.52 12.39 7.80
CA SER A 47 -5.77 13.65 7.74
C SER A 47 -4.41 13.53 8.43
N ALA A 48 -4.39 12.97 9.65
CA ALA A 48 -3.19 12.81 10.44
C ALA A 48 -2.23 11.78 9.83
N PHE A 49 -2.75 10.69 9.26
CA PHE A 49 -1.94 9.69 8.58
C PHE A 49 -1.22 10.31 7.37
N LYS A 50 -1.95 11.09 6.55
CA LYS A 50 -1.36 11.76 5.40
C LYS A 50 -0.24 12.72 5.83
N ARG A 51 -0.41 13.44 6.93
CA ARG A 51 0.62 14.35 7.44
C ARG A 51 1.86 13.60 7.89
N SER A 52 1.69 12.47 8.58
CA SER A 52 2.81 11.68 9.11
C SER A 52 3.51 10.85 8.05
N VAL A 53 2.77 10.27 7.11
CA VAL A 53 3.27 9.29 6.14
C VAL A 53 3.50 9.91 4.76
N GLY A 54 2.81 11.00 4.45
CA GLY A 54 2.92 11.68 3.17
C GLY A 54 1.87 11.27 2.15
N LEU A 55 1.12 10.20 2.41
CA LEU A 55 0.07 9.69 1.53
C LEU A 55 -1.16 9.33 2.36
N PRO A 56 -2.38 9.50 1.80
CA PRO A 56 -3.57 8.95 2.44
C PRO A 56 -3.46 7.42 2.59
N PRO A 57 -4.17 6.82 3.56
CA PRO A 57 -4.08 5.37 3.80
C PRO A 57 -4.31 4.49 2.58
N HIS A 58 -5.31 4.82 1.76
CA HIS A 58 -5.61 4.07 0.54
C HIS A 58 -4.44 4.09 -0.45
N GLN A 59 -3.85 5.27 -0.66
CA GLN A 59 -2.71 5.39 -1.57
C GLN A 59 -1.46 4.74 -0.99
N TYR A 60 -1.27 4.80 0.31
CA TYR A 60 -0.19 4.07 0.98
C TYR A 60 -0.32 2.56 0.73
N GLN A 61 -1.53 2.01 0.91
CA GLN A 61 -1.78 0.59 0.64
C GLN A 61 -1.48 0.24 -0.82
N LEU A 62 -1.92 1.08 -1.75
CA LEU A 62 -1.67 0.87 -3.18
C LEU A 62 -0.17 0.83 -3.49
N HIS A 63 0.60 1.76 -2.94
CA HIS A 63 2.05 1.78 -3.09
C HIS A 63 2.69 0.52 -2.52
N ARG A 64 2.23 0.05 -1.38
CA ARG A 64 2.75 -1.19 -0.77
C ARG A 64 2.43 -2.41 -1.61
N ARG A 65 1.23 -2.45 -2.20
CA ARG A 65 0.87 -3.52 -3.15
C ARG A 65 1.80 -3.56 -4.35
N ILE A 66 2.15 -2.40 -4.90
CA ILE A 66 3.06 -2.31 -6.04
C ILE A 66 4.48 -2.73 -5.64
N GLU A 67 4.96 -2.34 -4.48
CA GLU A 67 6.27 -2.77 -3.99
C GLU A 67 6.34 -4.28 -3.81
N ARG A 68 5.29 -4.89 -3.27
CA ARG A 68 5.19 -6.35 -3.17
C ARG A 68 5.20 -7.00 -4.55
N ALA A 69 4.46 -6.42 -5.51
CA ALA A 69 4.42 -6.93 -6.87
C ALA A 69 5.78 -6.91 -7.54
N LYS A 70 6.56 -5.84 -7.34
CA LYS A 70 7.93 -5.76 -7.88
C LYS A 70 8.78 -6.93 -7.39
N ALA A 71 8.70 -7.25 -6.12
CA ALA A 71 9.45 -8.38 -5.54
C ALA A 71 9.01 -9.71 -6.15
N LEU A 72 7.70 -9.91 -6.32
CA LEU A 72 7.17 -11.15 -6.91
C LEU A 72 7.47 -11.29 -8.40
N LEU A 73 7.57 -10.18 -9.12
CA LEU A 73 7.91 -10.19 -10.55
C LEU A 73 9.33 -10.68 -10.82
N ALA A 74 10.20 -10.68 -9.82
CA ALA A 74 11.54 -11.24 -9.94
C ALA A 74 11.53 -12.75 -10.10
N ASP A 75 10.45 -13.43 -9.70
CA ASP A 75 10.29 -14.87 -9.88
C ASP A 75 9.64 -15.15 -11.25
N PRO A 76 10.40 -15.70 -12.23
CA PRO A 76 9.88 -15.93 -13.58
C PRO A 76 8.80 -16.99 -13.64
N ASP A 77 8.66 -17.84 -12.61
CA ASP A 77 7.69 -18.91 -12.57
C ASP A 77 6.30 -18.44 -12.14
N ARG A 78 6.19 -17.21 -11.65
CA ARG A 78 4.89 -16.63 -11.26
C ARG A 78 4.32 -15.84 -12.42
N SER A 79 3.08 -16.12 -12.79
CA SER A 79 2.41 -15.34 -13.82
C SER A 79 2.05 -13.95 -13.32
N VAL A 80 2.01 -12.98 -14.23
CA VAL A 80 1.59 -11.61 -13.90
C VAL A 80 0.17 -11.61 -13.33
N SER A 81 -0.72 -12.43 -13.87
CA SER A 81 -2.10 -12.54 -13.38
C SER A 81 -2.17 -13.07 -11.96
N ALA A 82 -1.36 -14.06 -11.62
CA ALA A 82 -1.32 -14.60 -10.26
C ALA A 82 -0.76 -13.57 -9.28
N ILE A 83 0.26 -12.83 -9.69
CA ILE A 83 0.84 -11.77 -8.88
C ILE A 83 -0.20 -10.68 -8.60
N ALA A 84 -0.99 -10.30 -9.61
CA ALA A 84 -2.05 -9.31 -9.44
C ALA A 84 -3.03 -9.72 -8.34
N LEU A 85 -3.49 -10.96 -8.36
CA LEU A 85 -4.40 -11.49 -7.35
C LEU A 85 -3.74 -11.53 -5.96
N ASP A 86 -2.50 -12.00 -5.88
CA ASP A 86 -1.76 -12.07 -4.62
C ASP A 86 -1.57 -10.71 -3.97
N CYS A 87 -1.51 -9.65 -4.78
CA CYS A 87 -1.33 -8.28 -4.31
C CYS A 87 -2.66 -7.57 -4.05
N GLY A 88 -3.79 -8.24 -4.21
CA GLY A 88 -5.10 -7.70 -3.86
C GLY A 88 -5.85 -7.03 -5.01
N PHE A 89 -5.42 -7.22 -6.25
CA PHE A 89 -6.13 -6.70 -7.42
C PHE A 89 -7.10 -7.75 -7.93
N SER A 90 -8.37 -7.39 -8.06
CA SER A 90 -9.39 -8.32 -8.55
C SER A 90 -9.29 -8.56 -10.05
N LEU A 91 -8.71 -7.62 -10.79
CA LEU A 91 -8.55 -7.71 -12.25
C LEU A 91 -7.10 -7.45 -12.65
N PRO A 92 -6.55 -8.25 -13.58
CA PRO A 92 -5.20 -7.99 -14.13
C PRO A 92 -5.07 -6.60 -14.76
N SER A 93 -6.13 -6.10 -15.40
CA SER A 93 -6.11 -4.76 -16.01
C SER A 93 -5.98 -3.65 -14.97
N SER A 94 -6.63 -3.78 -13.83
CA SER A 94 -6.51 -2.82 -12.73
C SER A 94 -5.09 -2.80 -12.19
N PHE A 95 -4.48 -3.99 -12.05
CA PHE A 95 -3.10 -4.13 -11.64
C PHE A 95 -2.15 -3.45 -12.63
N ALA A 96 -2.28 -3.76 -13.91
CA ALA A 96 -1.43 -3.21 -14.95
C ALA A 96 -1.49 -1.68 -14.99
N THR A 97 -2.70 -1.12 -14.87
CA THR A 97 -2.90 0.33 -14.85
C THR A 97 -2.23 0.98 -13.65
N ALA A 98 -2.45 0.42 -12.45
CA ALA A 98 -1.85 0.94 -11.21
C ALA A 98 -0.33 0.81 -11.23
N PHE A 99 0.19 -0.32 -11.70
CA PHE A 99 1.63 -0.57 -11.78
C PHE A 99 2.29 0.42 -12.72
N ARG A 100 1.74 0.61 -13.92
CA ARG A 100 2.29 1.55 -14.90
C ARG A 100 2.24 2.99 -14.40
N LYS A 101 1.14 3.37 -13.74
CA LYS A 101 1.00 4.72 -13.19
C LYS A 101 2.04 5.00 -12.11
N THR A 102 2.36 4.00 -11.30
CA THR A 102 3.30 4.14 -10.19
C THR A 102 4.77 4.02 -10.64
N THR A 103 5.07 3.09 -11.55
CA THR A 103 6.45 2.77 -11.95
C THR A 103 6.85 3.33 -13.30
N GLY A 104 5.89 3.74 -14.13
CA GLY A 104 6.15 4.15 -15.52
C GLY A 104 6.26 2.99 -16.50
N MET A 105 6.17 1.74 -16.04
CA MET A 105 6.32 0.54 -16.86
C MET A 105 5.16 -0.42 -16.64
N THR A 106 4.84 -1.22 -17.63
CA THR A 106 3.92 -2.35 -17.44
C THR A 106 4.60 -3.42 -16.58
N PRO A 107 3.83 -4.29 -15.88
CA PRO A 107 4.43 -5.39 -15.14
C PRO A 107 5.33 -6.29 -15.99
N SER A 108 4.90 -6.59 -17.21
CA SER A 108 5.69 -7.44 -18.13
C SER A 108 6.98 -6.75 -18.55
N ALA A 109 6.92 -5.46 -18.85
CA ALA A 109 8.13 -4.69 -19.21
C ALA A 109 9.09 -4.60 -18.02
N PHE A 110 8.57 -4.41 -16.81
CA PHE A 110 9.38 -4.39 -15.59
C PHE A 110 10.09 -5.73 -15.40
N ARG A 111 9.38 -6.84 -15.57
CA ARG A 111 9.97 -8.18 -15.46
C ARG A 111 11.12 -8.37 -16.46
N ARG A 112 10.91 -7.96 -17.72
CA ARG A 112 11.95 -8.07 -18.74
C ARG A 112 13.19 -7.26 -18.37
N ALA A 113 13.00 -6.11 -17.76
CA ALA A 113 14.11 -5.25 -17.34
C ALA A 113 14.94 -5.86 -16.20
N LEU A 114 14.36 -6.82 -15.45
CA LEU A 114 15.07 -7.52 -14.38
C LEU A 114 15.93 -8.68 -14.90
N GLN A 115 15.75 -9.10 -16.13
CA GLN A 115 16.46 -10.25 -16.72
C GLN A 115 17.76 -9.86 -17.39
#